data_2d0830bff665764c48862df8918ab578
#
_entry.id   2d0830bff665764c48862df8918ab578
#
_cell.length_a   1.000
_cell.length_b   1.000
_cell.length_c   1.000
_cell.angle_alpha   90.00
_cell.angle_beta   90.00
_cell.angle_gamma   90.00
#
_symmetry.space_group_name_H-M   'P 1'
#
loop_
_entity.id
_entity.type
_entity.pdbx_description
1 polymer ?
#
loop_
_entity_poly.entity_id
_entity_poly.type
_entity_poly.pdbx_seq_one_letter_code
_entity_poly.pdbx_strand_id
1 'polypeptide(L)'
;MSTPRRSLSFSLAAALAAGLLAPWPAAEACTRVVYNGPNGTVLTGRSMDFAMEIPANLWVFPRGMDRDGAVGPDPLRWTSRYGSVIASSWDIATSDGMNEKGLVANLLWLVSSEYPPFEIGGDTPGLSVSVWAQYALDNFATVAEAVEAFRREDFVVVTDFIPGTDKYTTVHLS
;
A
#
# COMPACT_ATOMS: atom_id res chain seq x y z
N MET A 1 36.24 50.00 -27.54
CA MET A 1 35.59 49.53 -26.30
C MET A 1 34.86 48.26 -26.65
N SER A 2 35.45 47.10 -26.35
CA SER A 2 34.88 45.76 -26.63
C SER A 2 34.42 45.15 -25.33
N THR A 3 33.15 44.93 -25.19
CA THR A 3 32.50 44.33 -24.01
C THR A 3 32.70 42.82 -23.99
N PRO A 4 32.99 42.21 -22.82
CA PRO A 4 33.21 40.78 -22.74
C PRO A 4 31.86 40.03 -22.64
N ARG A 5 31.38 39.49 -23.76
CA ARG A 5 30.15 38.63 -23.80
C ARG A 5 30.37 37.16 -23.44
N ARG A 6 31.59 36.76 -23.03
CA ARG A 6 31.96 35.34 -22.84
C ARG A 6 31.75 34.78 -21.44
N SER A 7 31.55 35.59 -20.42
CA SER A 7 31.46 35.11 -19.01
C SER A 7 30.05 34.60 -18.63
N LEU A 8 29.00 35.12 -19.24
CA LEU A 8 27.61 34.70 -18.87
C LEU A 8 27.25 33.29 -19.34
N SER A 9 27.79 32.88 -20.52
CA SER A 9 27.48 31.55 -21.08
C SER A 9 28.15 30.40 -20.30
N PHE A 10 29.34 30.63 -19.74
CA PHE A 10 30.01 29.63 -18.89
C PHE A 10 29.34 29.43 -17.53
N SER A 11 28.84 30.50 -16.93
CA SER A 11 28.16 30.44 -15.66
C SER A 11 26.79 29.72 -15.75
N LEU A 12 26.08 29.92 -16.86
CA LEU A 12 24.81 29.25 -17.13
C LEU A 12 24.96 27.73 -17.37
N ALA A 13 25.99 27.36 -18.13
CA ALA A 13 26.33 25.96 -18.41
C ALA A 13 26.80 25.21 -17.16
N ALA A 14 27.57 25.85 -16.27
CA ALA A 14 28.02 25.29 -15.04
C ALA A 14 26.84 25.11 -14.04
N ALA A 15 25.90 26.06 -13.99
CA ALA A 15 24.69 25.94 -13.15
C ALA A 15 23.75 24.83 -13.65
N LEU A 16 23.58 24.65 -14.95
CA LEU A 16 22.81 23.54 -15.51
C LEU A 16 23.47 22.17 -15.21
N ALA A 17 24.81 22.09 -15.37
CA ALA A 17 25.53 20.86 -15.06
C ALA A 17 25.50 20.50 -13.56
N ALA A 18 25.57 21.47 -12.68
CA ALA A 18 25.43 21.25 -11.23
C ALA A 18 24.02 20.79 -10.84
N GLY A 19 22.99 21.28 -11.52
CA GLY A 19 21.61 20.82 -11.31
C GLY A 19 21.36 19.37 -11.75
N LEU A 20 22.10 18.88 -12.74
CA LEU A 20 22.01 17.49 -13.22
C LEU A 20 22.79 16.49 -12.34
N LEU A 21 23.70 16.98 -11.50
CA LEU A 21 24.51 16.16 -10.57
C LEU A 21 23.96 16.19 -9.14
N ALA A 22 22.91 16.96 -8.85
CA ALA A 22 22.25 16.92 -7.57
C ALA A 22 21.62 15.51 -7.39
N PRO A 23 21.87 14.83 -6.26
CA PRO A 23 21.19 13.57 -5.98
C PRO A 23 19.68 13.87 -5.93
N TRP A 24 18.95 13.33 -6.87
CA TRP A 24 17.50 13.35 -6.80
C TRP A 24 17.09 12.58 -5.55
N PRO A 25 16.21 13.12 -4.70
CA PRO A 25 15.69 12.34 -3.61
C PRO A 25 15.11 11.05 -4.19
N ALA A 26 15.54 9.91 -3.68
CA ALA A 26 14.93 8.64 -4.05
C ALA A 26 13.43 8.78 -3.82
N ALA A 27 12.62 8.58 -4.84
CA ALA A 27 11.18 8.58 -4.67
C ALA A 27 10.83 7.34 -3.83
N GLU A 28 10.52 7.55 -2.57
CA GLU A 28 9.93 6.52 -1.71
C GLU A 28 8.46 6.36 -2.11
N ALA A 29 8.23 5.68 -3.22
CA ALA A 29 6.88 5.45 -3.73
C ALA A 29 6.80 4.09 -4.42
N CYS A 30 5.86 3.27 -3.95
CA CYS A 30 5.52 2.02 -4.62
C CYS A 30 4.91 2.30 -5.99
N THR A 31 5.23 1.45 -6.97
CA THR A 31 4.63 1.52 -8.31
C THR A 31 3.78 0.28 -8.54
N ARG A 32 2.60 0.47 -9.12
CA ARG A 32 1.72 -0.62 -9.55
C ARG A 32 1.36 -0.47 -11.02
N VAL A 33 1.37 -1.57 -11.75
CA VAL A 33 0.92 -1.64 -13.14
C VAL A 33 -0.11 -2.75 -13.30
N VAL A 34 -1.16 -2.47 -14.07
CA VAL A 34 -2.14 -3.46 -14.48
C VAL A 34 -2.09 -3.59 -16.00
N TYR A 35 -1.85 -4.80 -16.48
CA TYR A 35 -1.86 -5.12 -17.90
C TYR A 35 -3.12 -5.92 -18.23
N ASN A 36 -3.95 -5.38 -19.10
CA ASN A 36 -5.12 -6.06 -19.64
C ASN A 36 -4.73 -6.73 -20.96
N GLY A 37 -4.54 -8.04 -20.90
CA GLY A 37 -4.16 -8.88 -22.04
C GLY A 37 -5.35 -9.41 -22.81
N PRO A 38 -5.09 -10.19 -23.89
CA PRO A 38 -6.12 -10.86 -24.65
C PRO A 38 -6.83 -11.92 -23.81
N ASN A 39 -8.05 -12.30 -24.24
CA ASN A 39 -8.87 -13.36 -23.61
C ASN A 39 -9.20 -13.11 -22.12
N GLY A 40 -9.28 -11.85 -21.68
CA GLY A 40 -9.61 -11.51 -20.31
C GLY A 40 -8.46 -11.74 -19.30
N THR A 41 -7.24 -11.97 -19.78
CA THR A 41 -6.05 -12.06 -18.91
C THR A 41 -5.78 -10.70 -18.29
N VAL A 42 -5.66 -10.64 -16.96
CA VAL A 42 -5.24 -9.47 -16.22
C VAL A 42 -3.99 -9.82 -15.43
N LEU A 43 -2.93 -9.04 -15.61
CA LEU A 43 -1.69 -9.17 -14.85
C LEU A 43 -1.48 -7.92 -14.02
N THR A 44 -1.17 -8.10 -12.76
CA THR A 44 -0.76 -7.02 -11.86
C THR A 44 0.69 -7.23 -11.47
N GLY A 45 1.50 -6.18 -11.66
CA GLY A 45 2.88 -6.12 -11.17
C GLY A 45 3.04 -4.91 -10.26
N ARG A 46 3.92 -5.03 -9.25
CA ARG A 46 4.25 -3.89 -8.39
C ARG A 46 5.69 -3.93 -7.94
N SER A 47 6.28 -2.78 -7.67
CA SER A 47 7.51 -2.63 -6.88
C SER A 47 7.16 -2.18 -5.46
N MET A 48 7.90 -2.69 -4.48
CA MET A 48 7.84 -2.20 -3.11
C MET A 48 9.12 -1.40 -2.87
N ASP A 49 9.00 -0.07 -3.01
CA ASP A 49 10.12 0.84 -2.81
C ASP A 49 10.01 1.42 -1.39
N PHE A 50 10.96 1.08 -0.55
CA PHE A 50 10.97 1.48 0.85
C PHE A 50 12.38 1.79 1.34
N ALA A 51 12.51 2.67 2.35
CA ALA A 51 13.81 3.15 2.84
C ALA A 51 14.63 2.10 3.60
N MET A 52 14.02 0.98 3.97
CA MET A 52 14.66 -0.14 4.67
C MET A 52 14.26 -1.47 4.07
N GLU A 53 15.04 -2.51 4.34
CA GLU A 53 14.68 -3.87 3.96
C GLU A 53 13.40 -4.31 4.70
N ILE A 54 12.43 -4.81 3.96
CA ILE A 54 11.21 -5.39 4.48
C ILE A 54 11.29 -6.90 4.32
N PRO A 55 11.46 -7.66 5.41
CA PRO A 55 11.35 -9.12 5.35
C PRO A 55 9.98 -9.52 4.83
N ALA A 56 9.96 -10.29 3.74
CA ALA A 56 8.74 -10.71 3.07
C ALA A 56 8.73 -12.23 2.89
N ASN A 57 7.59 -12.84 3.18
CA ASN A 57 7.33 -14.26 2.95
C ASN A 57 6.04 -14.44 2.15
N LEU A 58 5.94 -15.58 1.46
CA LEU A 58 4.69 -15.98 0.81
C LEU A 58 3.91 -16.90 1.73
N TRP A 59 2.64 -16.55 1.93
CA TRP A 59 1.72 -17.35 2.73
C TRP A 59 0.53 -17.80 1.90
N VAL A 60 0.06 -19.03 2.18
CA VAL A 60 -1.17 -19.56 1.61
C VAL A 60 -2.19 -19.67 2.73
N PHE A 61 -3.29 -18.95 2.61
CA PHE A 61 -4.38 -18.98 3.56
C PHE A 61 -5.59 -19.70 2.98
N PRO A 62 -6.09 -20.75 3.66
CA PRO A 62 -7.33 -21.39 3.23
C PRO A 62 -8.55 -20.53 3.55
N ARG A 63 -9.68 -20.83 2.90
CA ARG A 63 -10.98 -20.30 3.31
C ARG A 63 -11.41 -20.86 4.67
N GLY A 64 -12.32 -20.19 5.35
CA GLY A 64 -12.90 -20.61 6.63
C GLY A 64 -12.04 -20.26 7.85
N MET A 65 -11.04 -19.38 7.70
CA MET A 65 -10.26 -18.88 8.83
C MET A 65 -11.00 -17.75 9.52
N ASP A 66 -11.17 -17.85 10.83
CA ASP A 66 -11.64 -16.73 11.64
C ASP A 66 -10.52 -15.72 11.81
N ARG A 67 -10.87 -14.46 11.62
CA ARG A 67 -9.93 -13.33 11.61
C ARG A 67 -10.51 -12.14 12.37
N ASP A 68 -9.63 -11.24 12.72
CA ASP A 68 -10.00 -9.94 13.28
C ASP A 68 -9.18 -8.80 12.70
N GLY A 69 -9.63 -7.58 12.97
CA GLY A 69 -9.06 -6.34 12.45
C GLY A 69 -7.73 -5.94 13.07
N ALA A 70 -7.14 -6.74 13.94
CA ALA A 70 -5.83 -6.50 14.59
C ALA A 70 -5.73 -5.13 15.31
N VAL A 71 -6.83 -4.63 15.87
CA VAL A 71 -6.87 -3.40 16.66
C VAL A 71 -7.59 -3.61 17.98
N GLY A 72 -6.99 -3.17 19.08
CA GLY A 72 -7.54 -3.02 20.41
C GLY A 72 -8.64 -4.02 20.82
N PRO A 73 -9.56 -3.62 21.71
CA PRO A 73 -10.59 -4.50 22.22
C PRO A 73 -11.77 -4.75 21.26
N ASP A 74 -11.99 -3.86 20.28
CA ASP A 74 -13.15 -3.91 19.37
C ASP A 74 -12.72 -3.98 17.89
N PRO A 75 -12.02 -5.07 17.48
CA PRO A 75 -11.64 -5.25 16.10
C PRO A 75 -12.84 -5.70 15.26
N LEU A 76 -12.84 -5.29 13.99
CA LEU A 76 -13.70 -5.91 12.98
C LEU A 76 -13.44 -7.42 12.96
N ARG A 77 -14.50 -8.26 12.91
CA ARG A 77 -14.36 -9.72 12.87
C ARG A 77 -14.99 -10.29 11.60
N TRP A 78 -14.33 -11.28 11.00
CA TRP A 78 -14.86 -12.00 9.85
C TRP A 78 -14.33 -13.43 9.77
N THR A 79 -14.98 -14.25 8.97
CA THR A 79 -14.47 -15.56 8.56
C THR A 79 -14.15 -15.50 7.07
N SER A 80 -12.93 -15.91 6.67
CA SER A 80 -12.50 -15.82 5.27
C SER A 80 -13.40 -16.66 4.34
N ARG A 81 -14.01 -16.02 3.36
CA ARG A 81 -14.85 -16.67 2.34
C ARG A 81 -14.01 -17.30 1.23
N TYR A 82 -12.85 -16.74 0.99
CA TYR A 82 -11.94 -17.14 -0.09
C TYR A 82 -10.56 -17.45 0.46
N GLY A 83 -9.91 -18.47 -0.12
CA GLY A 83 -8.49 -18.70 0.10
C GLY A 83 -7.65 -17.72 -0.71
N SER A 84 -6.45 -17.44 -0.23
CA SER A 84 -5.54 -16.47 -0.86
C SER A 84 -4.08 -16.89 -0.78
N VAL A 85 -3.28 -16.38 -1.72
CA VAL A 85 -1.81 -16.36 -1.63
C VAL A 85 -1.40 -14.92 -1.45
N ILE A 86 -0.58 -14.65 -0.43
CA ILE A 86 -0.18 -13.29 -0.08
C ILE A 86 1.34 -13.17 0.07
N ALA A 87 1.85 -11.96 -0.12
CA ALA A 87 3.17 -11.56 0.35
C ALA A 87 3.00 -10.73 1.62
N SER A 88 3.70 -11.15 2.68
CA SER A 88 3.71 -10.43 3.95
C SER A 88 4.78 -9.35 3.99
N SER A 89 4.61 -8.35 4.85
CA SER A 89 5.67 -7.48 5.35
C SER A 89 5.90 -7.78 6.83
N TRP A 90 7.15 -8.07 7.20
CA TRP A 90 7.57 -8.45 8.56
C TRP A 90 6.80 -9.64 9.15
N ASP A 91 6.14 -10.46 8.32
CA ASP A 91 5.18 -11.49 8.74
C ASP A 91 4.03 -10.99 9.65
N ILE A 92 3.77 -9.70 9.62
CA ILE A 92 2.71 -9.03 10.39
C ILE A 92 1.60 -8.54 9.47
N ALA A 93 1.95 -7.96 8.33
CA ALA A 93 1.01 -7.33 7.41
C ALA A 93 0.87 -8.09 6.10
N THR A 94 -0.33 -8.12 5.53
CA THR A 94 -0.58 -8.52 4.15
C THR A 94 -0.34 -7.32 3.24
N SER A 95 0.81 -7.30 2.56
CA SER A 95 1.15 -6.20 1.64
C SER A 95 0.54 -6.37 0.28
N ASP A 96 0.49 -7.60 -0.20
CA ASP A 96 0.05 -7.98 -1.53
C ASP A 96 -0.62 -9.33 -1.50
N GLY A 97 -1.52 -9.58 -2.43
CA GLY A 97 -2.07 -10.91 -2.57
C GLY A 97 -3.08 -11.05 -3.68
N MET A 98 -3.42 -12.30 -3.91
CA MET A 98 -4.49 -12.69 -4.84
C MET A 98 -5.33 -13.79 -4.20
N ASN A 99 -6.64 -13.67 -4.28
CA ASN A 99 -7.52 -14.73 -3.83
C ASN A 99 -7.88 -15.73 -4.95
N GLU A 100 -8.51 -16.81 -4.59
CA GLU A 100 -8.93 -17.87 -5.52
C GLU A 100 -9.96 -17.45 -6.56
N LYS A 101 -10.53 -16.24 -6.45
CA LYS A 101 -11.42 -15.62 -7.44
C LYS A 101 -10.67 -14.73 -8.42
N GLY A 102 -9.37 -14.55 -8.22
CA GLY A 102 -8.53 -13.69 -9.04
C GLY A 102 -8.57 -12.21 -8.64
N LEU A 103 -9.21 -11.86 -7.52
CA LEU A 103 -9.09 -10.52 -6.96
C LEU A 103 -7.67 -10.31 -6.45
N VAL A 104 -7.02 -9.23 -6.89
CA VAL A 104 -5.72 -8.78 -6.42
C VAL A 104 -5.89 -7.57 -5.53
N ALA A 105 -5.20 -7.54 -4.40
CA ALA A 105 -5.15 -6.41 -3.49
C ALA A 105 -3.69 -6.09 -3.13
N ASN A 106 -3.35 -4.81 -3.16
CA ASN A 106 -2.01 -4.31 -2.88
C ASN A 106 -2.08 -3.12 -1.92
N LEU A 107 -1.19 -3.07 -0.93
CA LEU A 107 -0.95 -1.87 -0.15
C LEU A 107 0.23 -1.11 -0.74
N LEU A 108 0.01 0.14 -1.12
CA LEU A 108 1.04 1.01 -1.67
C LEU A 108 1.29 2.19 -0.74
N TRP A 109 2.56 2.53 -0.59
CA TRP A 109 2.96 3.69 0.20
C TRP A 109 2.41 4.99 -0.41
N LEU A 110 1.77 5.81 0.44
CA LEU A 110 1.26 7.11 0.08
C LEU A 110 1.40 8.07 1.28
N VAL A 111 2.43 8.89 1.25
CA VAL A 111 2.77 9.82 2.38
C VAL A 111 1.60 10.71 2.78
N SER A 112 0.74 11.07 1.83
CA SER A 112 -0.42 11.93 2.07
C SER A 112 -1.68 11.18 2.50
N SER A 113 -1.60 9.88 2.82
CA SER A 113 -2.75 9.15 3.35
C SER A 113 -3.19 9.74 4.68
N GLU A 114 -4.48 10.02 4.79
CA GLU A 114 -5.14 10.43 6.01
C GLU A 114 -6.14 9.35 6.43
N TYR A 115 -6.18 9.04 7.71
CA TYR A 115 -7.09 8.07 8.28
C TYR A 115 -8.06 8.75 9.22
N PRO A 116 -9.34 8.34 9.25
CA PRO A 116 -10.30 8.88 10.19
C PRO A 116 -9.87 8.55 11.63
N PRO A 117 -10.26 9.38 12.62
CA PRO A 117 -10.00 9.06 14.02
C PRO A 117 -10.71 7.76 14.41
N PHE A 118 -10.02 6.92 15.17
CA PHE A 118 -10.57 5.68 15.73
C PHE A 118 -10.74 5.84 17.24
N GLU A 119 -11.95 5.59 17.75
CA GLU A 119 -12.27 5.61 19.16
C GLU A 119 -12.37 4.18 19.68
N ILE A 120 -11.51 3.82 20.64
CA ILE A 120 -11.55 2.52 21.31
C ILE A 120 -12.84 2.45 22.15
N GLY A 121 -13.64 1.40 21.93
CA GLY A 121 -14.96 1.23 22.57
C GLY A 121 -16.06 2.07 21.92
N GLY A 122 -15.81 2.66 20.75
CA GLY A 122 -16.83 3.32 19.94
C GLY A 122 -17.76 2.33 19.21
N ASP A 123 -18.76 2.85 18.51
CA ASP A 123 -19.76 2.03 17.82
C ASP A 123 -19.24 1.37 16.53
N THR A 124 -18.13 1.86 15.97
CA THR A 124 -17.57 1.40 14.69
C THR A 124 -16.30 0.59 14.93
N PRO A 125 -16.24 -0.69 14.51
CA PRO A 125 -15.08 -1.53 14.72
C PRO A 125 -13.87 -1.06 13.90
N GLY A 126 -12.65 -1.35 14.39
CA GLY A 126 -11.41 -1.01 13.73
C GLY A 126 -10.86 -2.12 12.85
N LEU A 127 -10.20 -1.71 11.78
CA LEU A 127 -9.44 -2.57 10.87
C LEU A 127 -8.04 -1.98 10.67
N SER A 128 -6.99 -2.65 11.18
CA SER A 128 -5.62 -2.23 10.99
C SER A 128 -5.24 -2.23 9.51
N VAL A 129 -4.42 -1.26 9.11
CA VAL A 129 -3.79 -1.26 7.77
C VAL A 129 -3.02 -2.56 7.49
N SER A 130 -2.52 -3.24 8.52
CA SER A 130 -1.78 -4.50 8.39
C SER A 130 -2.62 -5.65 7.82
N VAL A 131 -3.92 -5.65 8.04
CA VAL A 131 -4.86 -6.68 7.57
C VAL A 131 -5.89 -6.16 6.56
N TRP A 132 -5.77 -4.91 6.13
CA TRP A 132 -6.74 -4.29 5.22
C TRP A 132 -6.79 -4.99 3.85
N ALA A 133 -5.64 -5.28 3.24
CA ALA A 133 -5.59 -6.06 2.00
C ALA A 133 -6.11 -7.49 2.23
N GLN A 134 -5.80 -8.12 3.38
CA GLN A 134 -6.31 -9.45 3.71
C GLN A 134 -7.83 -9.46 3.83
N TYR A 135 -8.42 -8.44 4.45
CA TYR A 135 -9.88 -8.31 4.54
C TYR A 135 -10.53 -8.26 3.16
N ALA A 136 -9.94 -7.50 2.22
CA ALA A 136 -10.43 -7.45 0.85
C ALA A 136 -10.36 -8.82 0.16
N LEU A 137 -9.23 -9.52 0.28
CA LEU A 137 -9.03 -10.83 -0.33
C LEU A 137 -9.92 -11.91 0.26
N ASP A 138 -10.16 -11.85 1.57
CA ASP A 138 -10.98 -12.84 2.27
C ASP A 138 -12.48 -12.73 1.93
N ASN A 139 -12.97 -11.52 1.65
CA ASN A 139 -14.41 -11.26 1.61
C ASN A 139 -15.00 -11.03 0.21
N PHE A 140 -14.21 -10.59 -0.76
CA PHE A 140 -14.73 -10.16 -2.06
C PHE A 140 -14.18 -10.97 -3.22
N ALA A 141 -15.04 -11.23 -4.21
CA ALA A 141 -14.66 -11.93 -5.44
C ALA A 141 -14.22 -10.93 -6.54
N THR A 142 -14.70 -9.70 -6.47
CA THR A 142 -14.47 -8.67 -7.49
C THR A 142 -14.15 -7.31 -6.88
N VAL A 143 -13.51 -6.47 -7.69
CA VAL A 143 -13.25 -5.07 -7.32
C VAL A 143 -14.56 -4.31 -7.05
N ALA A 144 -15.60 -4.57 -7.83
CA ALA A 144 -16.90 -3.91 -7.66
C ALA A 144 -17.52 -4.23 -6.29
N GLU A 145 -17.47 -5.50 -5.85
CA GLU A 145 -17.95 -5.91 -4.52
C GLU A 145 -17.15 -5.23 -3.41
N ALA A 146 -15.82 -5.18 -3.53
CA ALA A 146 -14.97 -4.54 -2.54
C ALA A 146 -15.26 -3.02 -2.44
N VAL A 147 -15.35 -2.33 -3.57
CA VAL A 147 -15.64 -0.88 -3.61
C VAL A 147 -17.01 -0.59 -2.99
N GLU A 148 -18.03 -1.37 -3.30
CA GLU A 148 -19.37 -1.18 -2.74
C GLU A 148 -19.38 -1.41 -1.22
N ALA A 149 -18.64 -2.41 -0.74
CA ALA A 149 -18.52 -2.68 0.68
C ALA A 149 -17.79 -1.55 1.42
N PHE A 150 -16.67 -1.08 0.87
CA PHE A 150 -15.89 -0.01 1.53
C PHE A 150 -16.60 1.33 1.56
N ARG A 151 -17.50 1.61 0.61
CA ARG A 151 -18.34 2.82 0.62
C ARG A 151 -19.34 2.89 1.75
N ARG A 152 -19.66 1.77 2.40
CA ARG A 152 -20.59 1.76 3.53
C ARG A 152 -19.97 2.25 4.83
N GLU A 153 -18.63 2.30 4.87
CA GLU A 153 -17.89 2.75 6.07
C GLU A 153 -18.27 1.99 7.34
N ASP A 154 -18.51 0.68 7.21
CA ASP A 154 -18.92 -0.21 8.31
C ASP A 154 -17.77 -0.45 9.32
N PHE A 155 -16.58 0.07 9.08
CA PHE A 155 -15.40 0.01 9.93
C PHE A 155 -14.47 1.21 9.70
N VAL A 156 -13.58 1.44 10.65
CA VAL A 156 -12.53 2.47 10.54
C VAL A 156 -11.19 1.81 10.24
N VAL A 157 -10.50 2.28 9.19
CA VAL A 157 -9.12 1.86 8.92
C VAL A 157 -8.18 2.56 9.90
N VAL A 158 -7.40 1.77 10.63
CA VAL A 158 -6.52 2.26 11.70
C VAL A 158 -5.06 2.04 11.30
N THR A 159 -4.27 3.11 11.32
CA THR A 159 -2.82 3.03 11.08
C THR A 159 -2.08 2.59 12.34
N ASP A 160 -0.90 2.04 12.14
CA ASP A 160 0.01 1.62 13.21
C ASP A 160 1.44 1.98 12.85
N PHE A 161 2.36 1.86 13.80
CA PHE A 161 3.77 2.14 13.60
C PHE A 161 4.42 1.13 12.65
N ILE A 162 5.32 1.63 11.82
CA ILE A 162 6.23 0.78 11.04
C ILE A 162 7.16 0.07 12.03
N PRO A 163 7.29 -1.26 11.96
CA PRO A 163 8.11 -2.03 12.88
C PRO A 163 9.53 -1.45 13.05
N GLY A 164 9.91 -1.21 14.29
CA GLY A 164 11.24 -0.68 14.65
C GLY A 164 11.42 0.82 14.43
N THR A 165 10.34 1.56 14.16
CA THR A 165 10.37 3.03 13.97
C THR A 165 9.31 3.73 14.82
N ASP A 166 9.40 5.07 14.87
CA ASP A 166 8.39 5.98 15.44
C ASP A 166 7.45 6.58 14.39
N LYS A 167 7.47 6.05 13.16
CA LYS A 167 6.67 6.54 12.04
C LYS A 167 5.43 5.68 11.85
N TYR A 168 4.30 6.34 11.58
CA TYR A 168 3.07 5.65 11.20
C TYR A 168 3.13 5.13 9.76
N THR A 169 2.48 4.02 9.54
CA THR A 169 2.27 3.45 8.20
C THR A 169 1.25 4.28 7.44
N THR A 170 1.67 4.86 6.31
CA THR A 170 0.80 5.62 5.43
C THR A 170 0.68 4.89 4.08
N VAL A 171 -0.43 4.21 3.88
CA VAL A 171 -0.67 3.39 2.68
C VAL A 171 -2.08 3.64 2.13
N HIS A 172 -2.29 3.24 0.89
CA HIS A 172 -3.62 3.09 0.32
C HIS A 172 -3.78 1.68 -0.24
N LEU A 173 -5.02 1.20 -0.25
CA LEU A 173 -5.39 -0.06 -0.88
C LEU A 173 -5.66 0.18 -2.37
N SER A 174 -5.12 -0.71 -3.22
CA SER A 174 -5.26 -0.64 -4.68
C SER A 174 -5.60 -2.01 -5.28
#